data_f014bf0b3b796ff4e4718f8170aa839e
#
_entry.id   f014bf0b3b796ff4e4718f8170aa839e
#
_cell.length_a   1.000
_cell.length_b   1.000
_cell.length_c   1.000
_cell.angle_alpha   90.00
_cell.angle_beta   90.00
_cell.angle_gamma   90.00
#
_symmetry.space_group_name_H-M   'P 1'
#
loop_
_entity.id
_entity.type
_entity.pdbx_description
1 polymer ?
#
loop_
_entity_poly.entity_id
_entity_poly.type
_entity_poly.pdbx_seq_one_letter_code
_entity_poly.pdbx_strand_id
1 'polypeptide(L)'
;MMDSGSTFKGFLCAIAALLLTLSEAPAQDRLAAATLVLYNTNDTDSVSLAKYYASRRNIPQNQLVGLPCPLSEQITRAQFQSTLAAPLRKIMLSNGWWKTRPDRDGKNNVVDTTIRFLAIIRGVPLKIASDPSIAPPTNTRGIPPAISSRNDASVDSELAALGLEGFTPTSIVENPYFGRFTPILDESVFPGLLLPSRLDAPTPSLVRAMIDDTLMVEKEGLWGWAYIDGRDITSGGYTEGDNWMRNLVDLLRQRGVPTIFDNLPATFGENFPVTEAAVYFGWYAGDINGPFAKGDFRFKPGAIAVHLHSYSANTLRSTTLNWCGPLVAHGAAATLGNVYEPYLSLTANLDVFQDRLMSGLTLAESGYMSMRALSWMGVVVGDPLYRPYMAWNEFYDPRDRPPNPWRQFRSITLSSKSNILSAILPLHEAAKATGNSMFLEALGAAQYDASHASAALGSFRSALRLATSDPVRQRLELEIAEASRRLTPAEADVLLAPTPQPTPLEVMSDARIPSAGSGTAADSPLLKPAPSPPSVPPELPNLPYPDL
;
A
#
# COMPACT_ATOMS: atom_id res chain seq x y z
N MET A 1 -60.60 1.47 42.19
CA MET A 1 -60.03 1.04 40.92
C MET A 1 -58.76 1.87 40.71
N MET A 2 -57.63 1.31 41.04
CA MET A 2 -56.32 1.98 40.96
C MET A 2 -55.66 1.66 39.61
N ASP A 3 -55.16 2.68 38.98
CA ASP A 3 -54.58 2.72 37.64
C ASP A 3 -53.23 2.00 37.62
N SER A 4 -53.13 0.84 36.99
CA SER A 4 -51.92 0.01 36.88
C SER A 4 -51.17 0.14 35.52
N GLY A 5 -51.46 1.21 34.77
CA GLY A 5 -50.95 1.38 33.40
C GLY A 5 -49.67 2.23 33.23
N SER A 6 -49.21 2.93 34.29
CA SER A 6 -48.12 3.92 34.20
C SER A 6 -46.70 3.35 34.45
N THR A 7 -46.58 2.26 35.22
CA THR A 7 -45.26 1.71 35.62
C THR A 7 -44.62 0.80 34.58
N PHE A 8 -45.42 0.25 33.62
CA PHE A 8 -44.84 -0.67 32.62
C PHE A 8 -44.20 0.05 31.43
N LYS A 9 -44.64 1.27 31.08
CA LYS A 9 -44.05 2.07 30.02
C LYS A 9 -42.68 2.68 30.41
N GLY A 10 -42.49 2.99 31.71
CA GLY A 10 -41.20 3.49 32.20
C GLY A 10 -40.08 2.46 32.17
N PHE A 11 -40.42 1.17 32.38
CA PHE A 11 -39.44 0.08 32.42
C PHE A 11 -38.96 -0.34 31.03
N LEU A 12 -39.82 -0.30 30.02
CA LEU A 12 -39.43 -0.57 28.61
C LEU A 12 -38.54 0.53 28.02
N CYS A 13 -38.76 1.80 28.36
CA CYS A 13 -37.89 2.89 27.93
C CYS A 13 -36.52 2.84 28.59
N ALA A 14 -36.41 2.40 29.85
CA ALA A 14 -35.13 2.26 30.54
C ALA A 14 -34.29 1.09 30.00
N ILE A 15 -34.90 -0.01 29.57
CA ILE A 15 -34.21 -1.14 28.92
C ILE A 15 -33.78 -0.79 27.51
N ALA A 16 -34.60 -0.05 26.73
CA ALA A 16 -34.23 0.44 25.42
C ALA A 16 -33.07 1.46 25.46
N ALA A 17 -33.01 2.31 26.48
CA ALA A 17 -31.90 3.24 26.71
C ALA A 17 -30.60 2.54 27.18
N LEU A 18 -30.72 1.40 27.88
CA LEU A 18 -29.54 0.63 28.33
C LEU A 18 -28.96 -0.26 27.22
N LEU A 19 -29.75 -0.61 26.18
CA LEU A 19 -29.28 -1.34 24.99
C LEU A 19 -28.64 -0.45 23.92
N LEU A 20 -28.78 0.88 24.03
CA LEU A 20 -28.19 1.84 23.10
C LEU A 20 -26.81 2.36 23.54
N THR A 21 -26.26 1.89 24.68
CA THR A 21 -24.94 2.32 25.19
C THR A 21 -23.87 1.21 25.15
N LEU A 22 -24.05 0.16 24.38
CA LEU A 22 -22.92 -0.61 23.87
C LEU A 22 -22.31 0.19 22.71
N SER A 23 -21.71 1.34 23.03
CA SER A 23 -20.83 2.04 22.13
C SER A 23 -19.71 1.06 21.75
N GLU A 24 -19.73 0.54 20.51
CA GLU A 24 -18.55 -0.14 19.99
C GLU A 24 -17.39 0.82 20.18
N ALA A 25 -16.34 0.36 20.87
CA ALA A 25 -15.12 1.16 21.02
C ALA A 25 -14.70 1.64 19.63
N PRO A 26 -14.28 2.91 19.46
CA PRO A 26 -13.82 3.41 18.19
C PRO A 26 -12.84 2.42 17.56
N ALA A 27 -12.91 2.20 16.26
CA ALA A 27 -12.06 1.22 15.56
C ALA A 27 -10.56 1.41 15.88
N GLN A 28 -10.15 2.64 16.14
CA GLN A 28 -8.79 2.99 16.58
C GLN A 28 -8.45 2.37 17.95
N ASP A 29 -9.37 2.36 18.90
CA ASP A 29 -9.14 1.79 20.24
C ASP A 29 -9.02 0.26 20.19
N ARG A 30 -9.79 -0.41 19.31
CA ARG A 30 -9.65 -1.86 19.06
C ARG A 30 -8.27 -2.22 18.51
N LEU A 31 -7.75 -1.43 17.56
CA LEU A 31 -6.41 -1.63 17.00
C LEU A 31 -5.32 -1.40 18.03
N ALA A 32 -5.40 -0.32 18.82
CA ALA A 32 -4.45 -0.02 19.89
C ALA A 32 -4.43 -1.14 20.95
N ALA A 33 -5.60 -1.63 21.36
CA ALA A 33 -5.74 -2.72 22.34
C ALA A 33 -5.18 -4.07 21.82
N ALA A 34 -5.09 -4.26 20.51
CA ALA A 34 -4.54 -5.46 19.88
C ALA A 34 -3.06 -5.31 19.46
N THR A 35 -2.38 -4.22 19.85
CA THR A 35 -1.00 -3.92 19.42
C THR A 35 -0.02 -4.05 20.57
N LEU A 36 1.04 -4.84 20.38
CA LEU A 36 2.20 -4.92 21.26
C LEU A 36 3.35 -4.09 20.68
N VAL A 37 4.03 -3.31 21.52
CA VAL A 37 5.23 -2.53 21.15
C VAL A 37 6.47 -3.25 21.66
N LEU A 38 7.26 -3.80 20.73
CA LEU A 38 8.52 -4.49 21.02
C LEU A 38 9.70 -3.54 20.83
N TYR A 39 10.54 -3.37 21.87
CA TYR A 39 11.69 -2.49 21.83
C TYR A 39 12.92 -3.09 22.50
N ASN A 40 14.12 -2.56 22.16
CA ASN A 40 15.38 -2.99 22.71
C ASN A 40 15.72 -2.17 23.97
N THR A 41 15.84 -2.81 25.12
CA THR A 41 16.20 -2.14 26.37
C THR A 41 17.68 -1.70 26.43
N ASN A 42 18.54 -2.26 25.58
CA ASN A 42 19.94 -1.88 25.46
C ASN A 42 20.16 -0.63 24.57
N ASP A 43 19.10 -0.11 23.94
CA ASP A 43 19.12 1.08 23.09
C ASP A 43 18.20 2.15 23.68
N THR A 44 18.77 3.27 24.13
CA THR A 44 18.02 4.38 24.74
C THR A 44 17.08 5.06 23.76
N ASP A 45 17.44 5.12 22.47
CA ASP A 45 16.56 5.63 21.42
C ASP A 45 15.34 4.72 21.22
N SER A 46 15.56 3.39 21.25
CA SER A 46 14.49 2.40 21.18
C SER A 46 13.48 2.57 22.31
N VAL A 47 13.96 2.72 23.54
CA VAL A 47 13.11 2.98 24.73
C VAL A 47 12.30 4.27 24.57
N SER A 48 12.94 5.35 24.11
CA SER A 48 12.30 6.65 23.90
C SER A 48 11.24 6.60 22.82
N LEU A 49 11.54 5.95 21.69
CA LEU A 49 10.62 5.79 20.55
C LEU A 49 9.43 4.91 20.89
N ALA A 50 9.62 3.82 21.67
CA ALA A 50 8.54 2.95 22.11
C ALA A 50 7.49 3.71 22.93
N LYS A 51 7.95 4.51 23.90
CA LYS A 51 7.08 5.36 24.72
C LYS A 51 6.36 6.41 23.88
N TYR A 52 7.08 7.03 22.94
CA TYR A 52 6.52 8.01 22.03
C TYR A 52 5.41 7.41 21.19
N TYR A 53 5.67 6.30 20.50
CA TYR A 53 4.68 5.61 19.66
C TYR A 53 3.45 5.19 20.44
N ALA A 54 3.65 4.54 21.60
CA ALA A 54 2.54 4.11 22.44
C ALA A 54 1.65 5.28 22.88
N SER A 55 2.26 6.41 23.26
CA SER A 55 1.52 7.63 23.60
C SER A 55 0.75 8.19 22.40
N ARG A 56 1.36 8.20 21.21
CA ARG A 56 0.73 8.75 20.00
C ARG A 56 -0.45 7.89 19.50
N ARG A 57 -0.38 6.57 19.70
CA ARG A 57 -1.39 5.59 19.26
C ARG A 57 -2.34 5.14 20.37
N ASN A 58 -2.23 5.68 21.58
CA ASN A 58 -3.01 5.28 22.77
C ASN A 58 -2.86 3.78 23.10
N ILE A 59 -1.67 3.21 22.86
CA ILE A 59 -1.42 1.80 23.18
C ILE A 59 -1.27 1.65 24.70
N PRO A 60 -1.93 0.65 25.32
CA PRO A 60 -1.84 0.39 26.77
C PRO A 60 -0.40 0.17 27.24
N GLN A 61 -0.02 0.77 28.37
CA GLN A 61 1.35 0.73 28.88
C GLN A 61 1.84 -0.69 29.19
N ASN A 62 0.95 -1.61 29.58
CA ASN A 62 1.27 -3.02 29.80
C ASN A 62 1.58 -3.78 28.50
N GLN A 63 1.33 -3.20 27.33
CA GLN A 63 1.66 -3.77 26.03
C GLN A 63 3.01 -3.26 25.48
N LEU A 64 3.79 -2.50 26.27
CA LEU A 64 5.18 -2.14 25.96
C LEU A 64 6.11 -3.24 26.48
N VAL A 65 6.73 -3.98 25.57
CA VAL A 65 7.60 -5.12 25.90
C VAL A 65 9.04 -4.80 25.51
N GLY A 66 9.86 -4.56 26.53
CA GLY A 66 11.29 -4.33 26.37
C GLY A 66 12.08 -5.63 26.53
N LEU A 67 12.92 -5.94 25.56
CA LEU A 67 13.83 -7.09 25.60
C LEU A 67 15.30 -6.64 25.44
N PRO A 68 16.26 -7.24 26.15
CA PRO A 68 17.69 -6.90 26.01
C PRO A 68 18.27 -7.61 24.75
N CYS A 69 18.11 -6.98 23.58
CA CYS A 69 18.59 -7.52 22.32
C CYS A 69 20.01 -7.03 21.99
N PRO A 70 20.77 -7.73 21.13
CA PRO A 70 21.95 -7.17 20.49
C PRO A 70 21.64 -5.86 19.75
N LEU A 71 22.64 -4.97 19.64
CA LEU A 71 22.49 -3.68 18.93
C LEU A 71 22.70 -3.82 17.41
N SER A 72 23.23 -4.95 16.96
CA SER A 72 23.46 -5.22 15.53
C SER A 72 22.16 -5.53 14.79
N GLU A 73 22.05 -5.10 13.53
CA GLU A 73 20.92 -5.45 12.67
C GLU A 73 20.85 -6.95 12.38
N GLN A 74 22.00 -7.62 12.30
CA GLN A 74 22.10 -9.07 12.05
C GLN A 74 22.47 -9.81 13.33
N ILE A 75 21.74 -10.90 13.61
CA ILE A 75 21.96 -11.79 14.76
C ILE A 75 22.01 -13.25 14.30
N THR A 76 22.53 -14.12 15.15
CA THR A 76 22.46 -15.56 14.93
C THR A 76 21.09 -16.12 15.28
N ARG A 77 20.78 -17.33 14.77
CA ARG A 77 19.55 -18.05 15.12
C ARG A 77 19.46 -18.32 16.63
N ALA A 78 20.57 -18.64 17.28
CA ALA A 78 20.63 -18.84 18.74
C ALA A 78 20.34 -17.55 19.51
N GLN A 79 20.87 -16.42 19.06
CA GLN A 79 20.55 -15.11 19.65
C GLN A 79 19.08 -14.74 19.45
N PHE A 80 18.52 -14.94 18.25
CA PHE A 80 17.10 -14.74 18.00
C PHE A 80 16.24 -15.54 18.98
N GLN A 81 16.54 -16.84 19.13
CA GLN A 81 15.79 -17.72 20.01
C GLN A 81 15.87 -17.29 21.48
N SER A 82 17.08 -16.93 21.95
CA SER A 82 17.30 -16.62 23.39
C SER A 82 16.89 -15.21 23.79
N THR A 83 17.03 -14.22 22.89
CA THR A 83 16.77 -12.80 23.24
C THR A 83 15.42 -12.27 22.75
N LEU A 84 14.80 -12.91 21.77
CA LEU A 84 13.53 -12.46 21.19
C LEU A 84 12.44 -13.53 21.27
N ALA A 85 12.57 -14.66 20.59
CA ALA A 85 11.48 -15.61 20.40
C ALA A 85 11.00 -16.26 21.70
N ALA A 86 11.91 -16.85 22.50
CA ALA A 86 11.54 -17.50 23.77
C ALA A 86 11.04 -16.51 24.81
N PRO A 87 11.69 -15.34 25.05
CA PRO A 87 11.16 -14.32 25.97
C PRO A 87 9.79 -13.80 25.55
N LEU A 88 9.59 -13.47 24.27
CA LEU A 88 8.31 -12.94 23.79
C LEU A 88 7.20 -13.97 23.94
N ARG A 89 7.43 -15.25 23.57
CA ARG A 89 6.47 -16.34 23.78
C ARG A 89 6.07 -16.48 25.24
N LYS A 90 7.05 -16.43 26.15
CA LYS A 90 6.80 -16.47 27.60
C LYS A 90 5.92 -15.31 28.05
N ILE A 91 6.20 -14.10 27.58
CA ILE A 91 5.44 -12.89 27.92
C ILE A 91 4.00 -12.98 27.37
N MET A 92 3.81 -13.42 26.13
CA MET A 92 2.49 -13.61 25.52
C MET A 92 1.61 -14.57 26.33
N LEU A 93 2.20 -15.65 26.84
CA LEU A 93 1.51 -16.64 27.69
C LEU A 93 1.25 -16.11 29.11
N SER A 94 2.25 -15.51 29.75
CA SER A 94 2.13 -15.05 31.14
C SER A 94 1.16 -13.88 31.33
N ASN A 95 0.98 -13.04 30.29
CA ASN A 95 -0.02 -11.98 30.29
C ASN A 95 -1.41 -12.43 29.82
N GLY A 96 -1.57 -13.72 29.48
CA GLY A 96 -2.84 -14.24 28.97
C GLY A 96 -3.22 -13.73 27.59
N TRP A 97 -2.28 -13.12 26.87
CA TRP A 97 -2.51 -12.65 25.50
C TRP A 97 -2.62 -13.82 24.51
N TRP A 98 -1.95 -14.94 24.78
CA TRP A 98 -2.16 -16.20 24.11
C TRP A 98 -2.85 -17.21 25.03
N LYS A 99 -3.91 -17.84 24.52
CA LYS A 99 -4.48 -19.05 25.11
C LYS A 99 -4.04 -20.24 24.27
N THR A 100 -3.59 -21.29 24.94
CA THR A 100 -3.12 -22.50 24.28
C THR A 100 -3.97 -23.72 24.63
N ARG A 101 -3.99 -24.68 23.72
CA ARG A 101 -4.58 -26.00 23.94
C ARG A 101 -3.60 -27.07 23.47
N PRO A 102 -3.39 -28.16 24.23
CA PRO A 102 -2.58 -29.27 23.75
C PRO A 102 -3.29 -29.97 22.59
N ASP A 103 -2.52 -30.34 21.56
CA ASP A 103 -2.95 -31.23 20.49
C ASP A 103 -2.89 -32.69 20.93
N ARG A 104 -3.09 -33.63 19.96
CA ARG A 104 -3.06 -35.08 20.22
C ARG A 104 -1.68 -35.58 20.65
N ASP A 105 -0.63 -34.85 20.26
CA ASP A 105 0.77 -35.16 20.54
C ASP A 105 1.26 -34.43 21.81
N GLY A 106 0.38 -33.70 22.51
CA GLY A 106 0.67 -32.96 23.74
C GLY A 106 1.38 -31.62 23.49
N LYS A 107 1.49 -31.18 22.23
CA LYS A 107 2.08 -29.87 21.88
C LYS A 107 1.03 -28.77 22.06
N ASN A 108 1.42 -27.70 22.76
CA ASN A 108 0.53 -26.55 23.01
C ASN A 108 0.45 -25.64 21.78
N ASN A 109 -0.73 -25.57 21.19
CA ASN A 109 -1.03 -24.68 20.07
C ASN A 109 -1.80 -23.45 20.52
N VAL A 110 -1.53 -22.28 19.96
CA VAL A 110 -2.28 -21.05 20.19
C VAL A 110 -3.67 -21.19 19.58
N VAL A 111 -4.72 -21.07 20.40
CA VAL A 111 -6.12 -21.21 19.96
C VAL A 111 -6.91 -19.91 20.07
N ASP A 112 -6.36 -18.91 20.77
CA ASP A 112 -6.96 -17.57 20.91
C ASP A 112 -5.85 -16.56 21.23
N THR A 113 -6.03 -15.31 20.79
CA THR A 113 -5.10 -14.21 21.07
C THR A 113 -5.81 -12.87 21.13
N THR A 114 -5.36 -11.99 22.03
CA THR A 114 -5.78 -10.58 22.08
C THR A 114 -4.80 -9.65 21.38
N ILE A 115 -3.56 -10.10 21.11
CA ILE A 115 -2.54 -9.33 20.39
C ILE A 115 -2.41 -9.85 18.97
N ARG A 116 -2.56 -8.96 18.00
CA ARG A 116 -2.45 -9.26 16.57
C ARG A 116 -1.34 -8.47 15.89
N PHE A 117 -1.14 -7.23 16.29
CA PHE A 117 -0.13 -6.34 15.71
C PHE A 117 1.12 -6.29 16.59
N LEU A 118 2.28 -6.28 15.95
CA LEU A 118 3.57 -6.15 16.62
C LEU A 118 4.32 -4.94 16.03
N ALA A 119 4.31 -3.83 16.76
CA ALA A 119 5.11 -2.65 16.41
C ALA A 119 6.55 -2.88 16.87
N ILE A 120 7.46 -3.13 15.94
CA ILE A 120 8.88 -3.36 16.21
C ILE A 120 9.62 -2.03 16.11
N ILE A 121 10.20 -1.58 17.22
CA ILE A 121 10.87 -0.29 17.30
C ILE A 121 12.34 -0.42 16.86
N ARG A 122 12.84 0.61 16.17
CA ARG A 122 14.26 0.78 15.84
C ARG A 122 15.14 0.38 17.03
N GLY A 123 16.22 -0.37 16.75
CA GLY A 123 17.10 -0.94 17.78
C GLY A 123 16.87 -2.42 18.06
N VAL A 124 15.72 -2.97 17.69
CA VAL A 124 15.50 -4.43 17.62
C VAL A 124 16.18 -4.97 16.36
N PRO A 125 16.94 -6.09 16.43
CA PRO A 125 17.59 -6.69 15.27
C PRO A 125 16.67 -6.90 14.07
N LEU A 126 17.21 -6.81 12.86
CA LEU A 126 16.47 -6.81 11.60
C LEU A 126 16.41 -8.21 10.96
N LYS A 127 17.52 -8.94 11.00
CA LYS A 127 17.68 -10.20 10.25
C LYS A 127 18.51 -11.24 10.99
N ILE A 128 18.28 -12.49 10.62
CA ILE A 128 18.90 -13.68 11.20
C ILE A 128 19.84 -14.28 10.16
N ALA A 129 21.11 -14.44 10.52
CA ALA A 129 22.09 -15.08 9.66
C ALA A 129 21.78 -16.56 9.46
N SER A 130 22.18 -17.09 8.30
CA SER A 130 22.14 -18.54 8.04
C SER A 130 23.00 -19.29 9.07
N ASP A 131 22.48 -20.43 9.54
CA ASP A 131 23.17 -21.33 10.47
C ASP A 131 23.44 -22.68 9.77
N PRO A 132 24.68 -22.95 9.36
CA PRO A 132 25.02 -24.17 8.65
C PRO A 132 24.91 -25.45 9.51
N SER A 133 24.75 -25.32 10.82
CA SER A 133 24.55 -26.46 11.73
C SER A 133 23.13 -27.01 11.70
N ILE A 134 22.18 -26.25 11.15
CA ILE A 134 20.78 -26.67 11.02
C ILE A 134 20.62 -27.48 9.72
N ALA A 135 20.34 -28.75 9.85
CA ALA A 135 20.14 -29.62 8.70
C ALA A 135 18.90 -29.23 7.88
N PRO A 136 18.97 -29.22 6.54
CA PRO A 136 17.79 -29.05 5.70
C PRO A 136 16.70 -30.08 6.01
N PRO A 137 15.42 -29.75 5.78
CA PRO A 137 14.32 -30.68 6.01
C PRO A 137 14.41 -31.89 5.03
N THR A 138 14.14 -33.07 5.51
CA THR A 138 14.15 -34.31 4.68
C THR A 138 12.91 -34.40 3.77
N ASN A 139 11.80 -33.77 4.16
CA ASN A 139 10.58 -33.71 3.35
C ASN A 139 10.31 -32.24 2.98
N THR A 140 10.60 -31.90 1.74
CA THR A 140 10.47 -30.55 1.21
C THR A 140 9.09 -30.27 0.60
N ARG A 141 8.20 -31.27 0.51
CA ARG A 141 6.87 -31.14 -0.13
C ARG A 141 6.93 -30.51 -1.53
N GLY A 142 7.99 -30.78 -2.29
CA GLY A 142 8.19 -30.21 -3.63
C GLY A 142 8.79 -28.81 -3.65
N ILE A 143 9.12 -28.22 -2.50
CA ILE A 143 9.83 -26.93 -2.43
C ILE A 143 11.29 -27.18 -2.88
N PRO A 144 11.80 -26.38 -3.85
CA PRO A 144 13.16 -26.54 -4.34
C PRO A 144 14.23 -26.43 -3.26
N PRO A 145 15.36 -27.14 -3.38
CA PRO A 145 16.45 -27.08 -2.41
C PRO A 145 16.98 -25.67 -2.13
N ALA A 146 17.02 -24.80 -3.15
CA ALA A 146 17.44 -23.41 -3.00
C ALA A 146 16.57 -22.61 -2.02
N ILE A 147 15.34 -23.04 -1.75
CA ILE A 147 14.41 -22.46 -0.79
C ILE A 147 14.35 -23.30 0.48
N SER A 148 14.13 -24.61 0.33
CA SER A 148 13.88 -25.50 1.47
C SER A 148 15.09 -25.71 2.40
N SER A 149 16.31 -25.46 1.91
CA SER A 149 17.53 -25.54 2.72
C SER A 149 17.86 -24.24 3.47
N ARG A 150 17.16 -23.14 3.18
CA ARG A 150 17.44 -21.85 3.81
C ARG A 150 16.87 -21.76 5.22
N ASN A 151 17.65 -21.14 6.10
CA ASN A 151 17.28 -20.89 7.49
C ASN A 151 17.66 -19.46 7.95
N ASP A 152 18.10 -18.61 7.01
CA ASP A 152 18.19 -17.19 7.19
C ASP A 152 16.81 -16.55 6.92
N ALA A 153 16.48 -15.48 7.64
CA ALA A 153 15.18 -14.83 7.52
C ALA A 153 15.22 -13.40 8.10
N SER A 154 14.16 -12.63 7.86
CA SER A 154 13.91 -11.43 8.67
C SER A 154 13.43 -11.82 10.08
N VAL A 155 13.82 -11.04 11.08
CA VAL A 155 13.31 -11.19 12.46
C VAL A 155 11.79 -11.06 12.47
N ASP A 156 11.25 -10.15 11.68
CA ASP A 156 9.82 -9.85 11.59
C ASP A 156 9.03 -11.07 11.09
N SER A 157 9.51 -11.69 10.01
CA SER A 157 8.84 -12.85 9.41
C SER A 157 8.85 -14.08 10.34
N GLU A 158 9.92 -14.24 11.13
CA GLU A 158 10.00 -15.26 12.17
C GLU A 158 9.05 -14.97 13.34
N LEU A 159 8.95 -13.70 13.77
CA LEU A 159 8.01 -13.29 14.80
C LEU A 159 6.55 -13.40 14.35
N ALA A 160 6.28 -13.19 13.06
CA ALA A 160 4.95 -13.40 12.50
C ALA A 160 4.48 -14.85 12.67
N ALA A 161 5.38 -15.81 12.44
CA ALA A 161 5.12 -17.24 12.56
C ALA A 161 5.22 -17.79 13.99
N LEU A 162 5.61 -16.97 14.98
CA LEU A 162 5.99 -17.40 16.33
C LEU A 162 4.94 -18.26 17.03
N GLY A 163 3.65 -17.98 16.82
CA GLY A 163 2.52 -18.71 17.42
C GLY A 163 1.89 -19.75 16.49
N LEU A 164 2.38 -19.92 15.27
CA LEU A 164 1.84 -20.91 14.33
C LEU A 164 2.29 -22.33 14.69
N GLU A 165 1.40 -23.27 14.43
CA GLU A 165 1.68 -24.70 14.64
C GLU A 165 2.69 -25.21 13.60
N GLY A 166 3.55 -26.13 14.03
CA GLY A 166 4.49 -26.80 13.13
C GLY A 166 5.64 -25.95 12.61
N PHE A 167 5.81 -24.74 13.15
CA PHE A 167 6.91 -23.87 12.77
C PHE A 167 8.29 -24.54 12.95
N THR A 168 9.09 -24.53 11.89
CA THR A 168 10.50 -24.96 11.88
C THR A 168 11.37 -23.83 11.36
N PRO A 169 12.64 -23.70 11.79
CA PRO A 169 13.51 -22.61 11.37
C PRO A 169 14.15 -22.82 9.97
N THR A 170 13.65 -23.77 9.20
CA THR A 170 14.15 -24.08 7.85
C THR A 170 13.02 -24.04 6.85
N SER A 171 13.32 -23.59 5.63
CA SER A 171 12.33 -23.42 4.57
C SER A 171 11.33 -22.29 4.87
N ILE A 172 10.37 -22.12 3.99
CA ILE A 172 9.25 -21.20 4.16
C ILE A 172 8.15 -21.80 5.02
N VAL A 173 7.42 -20.94 5.70
CA VAL A 173 6.11 -21.24 6.27
C VAL A 173 5.07 -20.57 5.38
N GLU A 174 4.11 -21.33 4.88
CA GLU A 174 3.01 -20.79 4.09
C GLU A 174 2.24 -19.75 4.94
N ASN A 175 1.99 -18.58 4.37
CA ASN A 175 1.26 -17.55 5.07
C ASN A 175 -0.25 -17.76 4.92
N PRO A 176 -0.96 -18.16 5.98
CA PRO A 176 -2.40 -18.42 5.89
C PRO A 176 -3.22 -17.15 5.65
N TYR A 177 -2.62 -15.97 5.83
CA TYR A 177 -3.27 -14.67 5.63
C TYR A 177 -3.07 -14.12 4.20
N PHE A 178 -2.23 -14.77 3.38
CA PHE A 178 -2.02 -14.37 1.99
C PHE A 178 -3.32 -14.35 1.18
N GLY A 179 -3.53 -13.30 0.41
CA GLY A 179 -4.70 -13.13 -0.47
C GLY A 179 -6.03 -12.89 0.25
N ARG A 180 -6.05 -12.86 1.59
CA ARG A 180 -7.26 -12.56 2.37
C ARG A 180 -7.72 -11.12 2.19
N PHE A 181 -8.96 -10.86 2.64
CA PHE A 181 -9.59 -9.54 2.59
C PHE A 181 -10.25 -9.14 3.93
N THR A 182 -10.30 -10.07 4.87
CA THR A 182 -10.90 -9.86 6.20
C THR A 182 -9.88 -9.23 7.13
N PRO A 183 -10.22 -8.12 7.84
CA PRO A 183 -9.34 -7.57 8.87
C PRO A 183 -8.93 -8.63 9.89
N ILE A 184 -7.68 -8.58 10.37
CA ILE A 184 -7.12 -9.61 11.27
C ILE A 184 -7.88 -9.71 12.60
N LEU A 185 -8.49 -8.62 13.07
CA LEU A 185 -9.29 -8.62 14.29
C LEU A 185 -10.63 -9.34 14.15
N ASP A 186 -11.10 -9.51 12.92
CA ASP A 186 -12.33 -10.23 12.60
C ASP A 186 -12.04 -11.67 12.10
N GLU A 187 -10.72 -12.03 12.01
CA GLU A 187 -10.25 -13.33 11.56
C GLU A 187 -9.95 -14.26 12.75
N SER A 188 -10.72 -15.33 12.90
CA SER A 188 -10.58 -16.29 14.00
C SER A 188 -9.71 -17.52 13.65
N VAL A 189 -9.38 -17.69 12.38
CA VAL A 189 -8.82 -18.97 11.87
C VAL A 189 -7.33 -19.12 12.17
N PHE A 190 -6.60 -18.01 12.36
CA PHE A 190 -5.14 -18.04 12.55
C PHE A 190 -4.70 -17.34 13.84
N PRO A 191 -5.10 -17.84 15.02
CA PRO A 191 -4.86 -17.14 16.29
C PRO A 191 -3.36 -17.01 16.65
N GLY A 192 -2.51 -17.87 16.12
CA GLY A 192 -1.06 -17.81 16.34
C GLY A 192 -0.30 -16.83 15.44
N LEU A 193 -0.95 -16.28 14.41
CA LEU A 193 -0.33 -15.33 13.50
C LEU A 193 -0.26 -13.93 14.13
N LEU A 194 0.95 -13.34 14.13
CA LEU A 194 1.18 -11.93 14.43
C LEU A 194 1.47 -11.16 13.14
N LEU A 195 1.20 -9.85 13.15
CA LEU A 195 1.49 -8.95 12.03
C LEU A 195 2.56 -7.91 12.46
N PRO A 196 3.85 -8.26 12.42
CA PRO A 196 4.93 -7.33 12.68
C PRO A 196 5.04 -6.22 11.64
N SER A 197 5.36 -5.01 12.07
CA SER A 197 5.79 -3.91 11.22
C SER A 197 6.81 -3.05 11.95
N ARG A 198 7.82 -2.54 11.21
CA ARG A 198 8.94 -1.82 11.78
C ARG A 198 8.74 -0.32 11.78
N LEU A 199 8.76 0.28 12.95
CA LEU A 199 9.00 1.71 13.13
C LEU A 199 10.51 1.93 13.17
N ASP A 200 11.13 1.90 11.99
CA ASP A 200 12.59 1.92 11.84
C ASP A 200 13.04 2.79 10.65
N ALA A 201 14.18 3.45 10.80
CA ALA A 201 14.74 4.40 9.85
C ALA A 201 16.24 4.61 10.12
N PRO A 202 16.98 5.28 9.22
CA PRO A 202 18.38 5.63 9.46
C PRO A 202 18.61 6.38 10.77
N THR A 203 17.70 7.28 11.17
CA THR A 203 17.80 8.05 12.42
C THR A 203 16.52 7.98 13.25
N PRO A 204 16.60 8.18 14.58
CA PRO A 204 15.42 8.23 15.46
C PRO A 204 14.45 9.37 15.11
N SER A 205 14.94 10.50 14.60
CA SER A 205 14.11 11.62 14.19
C SER A 205 13.21 11.28 12.99
N LEU A 206 13.72 10.50 12.05
CA LEU A 206 12.92 10.00 10.91
C LEU A 206 11.81 9.05 11.37
N VAL A 207 12.07 8.22 12.39
CA VAL A 207 11.02 7.37 12.98
C VAL A 207 9.90 8.22 13.61
N ARG A 208 10.27 9.30 14.31
CA ARG A 208 9.27 10.23 14.88
C ARG A 208 8.45 10.91 13.79
N ALA A 209 9.10 11.40 12.73
CA ALA A 209 8.43 12.01 11.58
C ALA A 209 7.46 11.00 10.92
N MET A 210 7.90 9.76 10.69
CA MET A 210 7.05 8.68 10.16
C MET A 210 5.77 8.49 11.00
N ILE A 211 5.89 8.46 12.34
CA ILE A 211 4.74 8.31 13.25
C ILE A 211 3.81 9.53 13.14
N ASP A 212 4.34 10.74 13.14
CA ASP A 212 3.53 11.95 13.11
C ASP A 212 2.84 12.16 11.76
N ASP A 213 3.54 11.88 10.66
CA ASP A 213 3.02 11.96 9.30
C ASP A 213 1.88 10.97 9.07
N THR A 214 2.00 9.73 9.57
CA THR A 214 0.91 8.73 9.44
C THR A 214 -0.34 9.17 10.17
N LEU A 215 -0.21 9.69 11.38
CA LEU A 215 -1.34 10.18 12.18
C LEU A 215 -2.02 11.41 11.57
N MET A 216 -1.24 12.28 10.93
CA MET A 216 -1.77 13.44 10.20
C MET A 216 -2.54 12.98 8.96
N VAL A 217 -1.94 12.10 8.16
CA VAL A 217 -2.52 11.63 6.89
C VAL A 217 -3.77 10.77 7.10
N GLU A 218 -3.87 10.00 8.17
CA GLU A 218 -5.11 9.27 8.49
C GLU A 218 -6.33 10.21 8.64
N LYS A 219 -6.11 11.44 9.11
CA LYS A 219 -7.17 12.45 9.26
C LYS A 219 -7.48 13.18 7.97
N GLU A 220 -6.48 13.43 7.12
CA GLU A 220 -6.58 14.26 5.93
C GLU A 220 -6.74 13.46 4.64
N GLY A 221 -6.26 12.22 4.62
CA GLY A 221 -6.10 11.37 3.46
C GLY A 221 -4.75 11.56 2.77
N LEU A 222 -4.22 10.51 2.18
CA LEU A 222 -3.01 10.55 1.35
C LEU A 222 -3.38 11.07 -0.05
N TRP A 223 -2.85 12.24 -0.42
CA TRP A 223 -3.13 12.91 -1.69
C TRP A 223 -1.84 13.27 -2.40
N GLY A 224 -1.79 13.02 -3.70
CA GLY A 224 -0.65 13.36 -4.55
C GLY A 224 -0.58 12.48 -5.79
N TRP A 225 0.53 12.56 -6.49
CA TRP A 225 0.83 11.72 -7.65
C TRP A 225 1.25 10.31 -7.23
N ALA A 226 0.87 9.34 -8.05
CA ALA A 226 1.49 8.04 -8.08
C ALA A 226 2.50 7.96 -9.24
N TYR A 227 3.70 7.46 -8.94
CA TYR A 227 4.76 7.18 -9.91
C TYR A 227 5.01 5.68 -9.94
N ILE A 228 4.80 5.07 -11.08
CA ILE A 228 4.97 3.63 -11.27
C ILE A 228 6.09 3.42 -12.29
N ASP A 229 7.09 2.63 -11.90
CA ASP A 229 8.35 2.42 -12.62
C ASP A 229 8.46 0.95 -13.04
N GLY A 230 7.93 0.62 -14.22
CA GLY A 230 8.00 -0.69 -14.85
C GLY A 230 9.34 -0.91 -15.56
N ARG A 231 9.51 -2.06 -16.21
CA ARG A 231 10.76 -2.45 -16.91
C ARG A 231 10.50 -2.97 -18.32
N ASP A 232 9.27 -2.90 -18.81
CA ASP A 232 8.85 -3.40 -20.12
C ASP A 232 9.20 -4.89 -20.38
N ILE A 233 9.20 -5.68 -19.33
CA ILE A 233 9.47 -7.12 -19.44
C ILE A 233 8.20 -7.84 -19.88
N THR A 234 8.25 -8.45 -21.06
CA THR A 234 7.08 -9.10 -21.71
C THR A 234 7.17 -10.61 -21.77
N SER A 235 8.30 -11.20 -21.31
CA SER A 235 8.51 -12.65 -21.36
C SER A 235 9.38 -13.16 -20.19
N GLY A 236 9.25 -14.46 -19.87
CA GLY A 236 9.99 -15.10 -18.80
C GLY A 236 9.40 -14.84 -17.41
N GLY A 237 10.06 -15.38 -16.36
CA GLY A 237 9.57 -15.35 -14.97
C GLY A 237 9.45 -13.94 -14.37
N TYR A 238 10.20 -12.99 -14.88
CA TYR A 238 10.15 -11.58 -14.41
C TYR A 238 8.95 -10.79 -14.96
N THR A 239 8.21 -11.32 -15.94
CA THR A 239 6.94 -10.71 -16.41
C THR A 239 5.95 -10.47 -15.29
N GLU A 240 5.97 -11.28 -14.24
CA GLU A 240 5.11 -11.16 -13.06
C GLU A 240 5.28 -9.80 -12.37
N GLY A 241 6.51 -9.33 -12.20
CA GLY A 241 6.78 -8.02 -11.60
C GLY A 241 6.21 -6.85 -12.44
N ASP A 242 6.37 -6.90 -13.76
CA ASP A 242 5.78 -5.89 -14.65
C ASP A 242 4.24 -5.98 -14.69
N ASN A 243 3.67 -7.18 -14.54
CA ASN A 243 2.23 -7.33 -14.41
C ASN A 243 1.71 -6.64 -13.14
N TRP A 244 2.41 -6.74 -12.01
CA TRP A 244 2.06 -5.98 -10.80
C TRP A 244 2.11 -4.48 -11.04
N MET A 245 3.11 -3.96 -11.79
CA MET A 245 3.19 -2.53 -12.12
C MET A 245 2.00 -2.08 -12.98
N ARG A 246 1.63 -2.85 -14.00
CA ARG A 246 0.44 -2.56 -14.83
C ARG A 246 -0.86 -2.61 -14.02
N ASN A 247 -1.02 -3.65 -13.17
CA ASN A 247 -2.18 -3.77 -12.27
C ASN A 247 -2.26 -2.58 -11.30
N LEU A 248 -1.12 -2.09 -10.79
CA LEU A 248 -1.05 -0.90 -9.94
C LEU A 248 -1.52 0.36 -10.67
N VAL A 249 -1.10 0.56 -11.92
CA VAL A 249 -1.55 1.70 -12.74
C VAL A 249 -3.07 1.67 -12.90
N ASP A 250 -3.62 0.52 -13.26
CA ASP A 250 -5.06 0.35 -13.45
C ASP A 250 -5.83 0.56 -12.13
N LEU A 251 -5.38 -0.04 -11.04
CA LEU A 251 -5.97 0.11 -9.72
C LEU A 251 -5.99 1.58 -9.26
N LEU A 252 -4.85 2.26 -9.33
CA LEU A 252 -4.70 3.64 -8.86
C LEU A 252 -5.58 4.58 -9.68
N ARG A 253 -5.60 4.44 -11.01
CA ARG A 253 -6.46 5.24 -11.89
C ARG A 253 -7.95 4.98 -11.64
N GLN A 254 -8.36 3.72 -11.49
CA GLN A 254 -9.75 3.37 -11.16
C GLN A 254 -10.18 3.94 -9.82
N ARG A 255 -9.26 4.06 -8.85
CA ARG A 255 -9.50 4.66 -7.54
C ARG A 255 -9.36 6.19 -7.54
N GLY A 256 -9.11 6.81 -8.70
CA GLY A 256 -9.03 8.27 -8.88
C GLY A 256 -7.73 8.87 -8.32
N VAL A 257 -6.61 8.16 -8.45
CA VAL A 257 -5.26 8.68 -8.18
C VAL A 257 -4.61 9.06 -9.51
N PRO A 258 -4.14 10.31 -9.70
CA PRO A 258 -3.38 10.67 -10.89
C PRO A 258 -2.07 9.90 -10.90
N THR A 259 -1.78 9.21 -12.01
CA THR A 259 -0.72 8.22 -12.10
C THR A 259 0.12 8.42 -13.35
N ILE A 260 1.43 8.53 -13.15
CA ILE A 260 2.46 8.52 -14.19
C ILE A 260 3.06 7.11 -14.21
N PHE A 261 3.08 6.52 -15.40
CA PHE A 261 3.66 5.19 -15.63
C PHE A 261 4.86 5.29 -16.55
N ASP A 262 6.05 4.97 -16.05
CA ASP A 262 7.24 4.72 -16.85
C ASP A 262 7.35 3.22 -17.11
N ASN A 263 7.11 2.83 -18.37
CA ASN A 263 7.25 1.44 -18.80
C ASN A 263 8.46 1.31 -19.75
N LEU A 264 9.62 1.78 -19.31
CA LEU A 264 10.87 1.69 -20.03
C LEU A 264 11.80 0.63 -19.42
N PRO A 265 12.74 0.06 -20.17
CA PRO A 265 13.70 -0.93 -19.63
C PRO A 265 14.59 -0.38 -18.51
N ALA A 266 14.85 0.92 -18.46
CA ALA A 266 15.57 1.60 -17.37
C ALA A 266 14.58 2.16 -16.34
N THR A 267 15.02 2.32 -15.09
CA THR A 267 14.30 3.09 -14.06
C THR A 267 14.19 4.56 -14.44
N PHE A 268 13.31 5.32 -13.78
CA PHE A 268 13.21 6.77 -13.97
C PHE A 268 14.58 7.43 -14.08
N GLY A 269 14.77 8.20 -15.15
CA GLY A 269 16.02 8.93 -15.38
C GLY A 269 16.31 9.91 -14.26
N GLU A 270 17.60 10.13 -13.93
CA GLU A 270 18.04 11.00 -12.84
C GLU A 270 17.37 12.39 -12.83
N ASN A 271 17.16 12.96 -14.00
CA ASN A 271 16.58 14.29 -14.16
C ASN A 271 15.07 14.29 -14.38
N PHE A 272 14.40 13.14 -14.24
CA PHE A 272 12.94 13.11 -14.33
C PHE A 272 12.33 13.87 -13.13
N PRO A 273 11.47 14.88 -13.39
CA PRO A 273 10.96 15.75 -12.33
C PRO A 273 9.82 15.07 -11.55
N VAL A 274 10.14 14.43 -10.44
CA VAL A 274 9.17 13.86 -9.50
C VAL A 274 8.71 14.95 -8.53
N THR A 275 7.42 15.26 -8.52
CA THR A 275 6.82 16.27 -7.63
C THR A 275 5.58 15.71 -6.95
N GLU A 276 5.26 16.17 -5.73
CA GLU A 276 4.05 15.79 -4.99
C GLU A 276 3.85 14.25 -4.93
N ALA A 277 4.93 13.47 -4.80
CA ALA A 277 4.92 12.02 -4.79
C ALA A 277 4.30 11.50 -3.49
N ALA A 278 3.08 10.96 -3.58
CA ALA A 278 2.37 10.28 -2.49
C ALA A 278 2.52 8.75 -2.56
N VAL A 279 2.67 8.22 -3.77
CA VAL A 279 2.83 6.79 -4.04
C VAL A 279 3.96 6.57 -5.03
N TYR A 280 4.84 5.64 -4.73
CA TYR A 280 5.87 5.16 -5.62
C TYR A 280 5.93 3.63 -5.58
N PHE A 281 5.85 3.00 -6.73
CA PHE A 281 6.18 1.59 -6.90
C PHE A 281 7.13 1.42 -8.07
N GLY A 282 8.22 0.73 -7.85
CA GLY A 282 9.18 0.42 -8.90
C GLY A 282 9.91 -0.89 -8.64
N TRP A 283 10.65 -1.33 -9.62
CA TRP A 283 11.52 -2.50 -9.57
C TRP A 283 12.50 -2.44 -10.75
N TYR A 284 13.51 -2.94 -10.86
CA TYR A 284 14.36 -3.99 -10.40
C TYR A 284 15.80 -3.44 -10.46
N ALA A 285 16.14 -2.60 -9.52
CA ALA A 285 17.48 -2.02 -9.38
C ALA A 285 18.01 -2.28 -7.96
N GLY A 286 19.31 -2.52 -7.82
CA GLY A 286 19.93 -2.94 -6.56
C GLY A 286 19.93 -1.86 -5.50
N ASP A 287 20.27 -0.63 -5.88
CA ASP A 287 20.36 0.51 -4.97
C ASP A 287 19.51 1.68 -5.49
N ILE A 288 19.17 2.59 -4.58
CA ILE A 288 18.42 3.80 -4.88
C ILE A 288 19.09 4.58 -6.00
N ASN A 289 18.30 4.99 -6.98
CA ASN A 289 18.79 5.68 -8.17
C ASN A 289 17.75 6.67 -8.72
N GLY A 290 18.05 7.21 -9.89
CA GLY A 290 17.18 8.16 -10.57
C GLY A 290 16.90 9.40 -9.71
N PRO A 291 15.69 9.99 -9.80
CA PRO A 291 15.32 11.18 -9.05
C PRO A 291 15.29 10.94 -7.54
N PHE A 292 15.09 9.70 -7.10
CA PHE A 292 14.99 9.32 -5.69
C PHE A 292 16.35 9.33 -4.98
N ALA A 293 17.48 9.27 -5.70
CA ALA A 293 18.82 9.37 -5.14
C ALA A 293 19.26 10.83 -4.87
N LYS A 294 18.50 11.83 -5.34
CA LYS A 294 18.84 13.24 -5.13
C LYS A 294 18.65 13.65 -3.68
N GLY A 295 19.64 14.35 -3.12
CA GLY A 295 19.63 14.76 -1.72
C GLY A 295 18.52 15.73 -1.33
N ASP A 296 17.98 16.48 -2.28
CA ASP A 296 16.88 17.44 -2.11
C ASP A 296 15.51 16.85 -2.40
N PHE A 297 15.41 15.65 -2.97
CA PHE A 297 14.14 14.96 -3.19
C PHE A 297 13.42 14.67 -1.86
N ARG A 298 12.12 14.85 -1.84
CA ARG A 298 11.26 14.46 -0.70
C ARG A 298 9.92 13.95 -1.18
N PHE A 299 9.48 12.86 -0.57
CA PHE A 299 8.10 12.39 -0.66
C PHE A 299 7.16 13.32 0.11
N LYS A 300 5.87 13.24 -0.21
CA LYS A 300 4.84 13.88 0.62
C LYS A 300 4.75 13.18 1.98
N PRO A 301 4.40 13.90 3.05
CA PRO A 301 4.11 13.26 4.34
C PRO A 301 3.12 12.10 4.18
N GLY A 302 3.40 11.00 4.84
CA GLY A 302 2.56 9.80 4.76
C GLY A 302 2.74 8.95 3.51
N ALA A 303 3.64 9.29 2.59
CA ALA A 303 3.82 8.59 1.33
C ALA A 303 4.15 7.11 1.50
N ILE A 304 3.67 6.31 0.54
CA ILE A 304 3.98 4.89 0.39
C ILE A 304 4.96 4.75 -0.77
N ALA A 305 6.15 4.22 -0.50
CA ALA A 305 7.18 4.07 -1.52
C ALA A 305 7.83 2.69 -1.42
N VAL A 306 7.75 1.91 -2.49
CA VAL A 306 8.31 0.56 -2.55
C VAL A 306 9.12 0.40 -3.84
N HIS A 307 10.38 -0.05 -3.71
CA HIS A 307 11.14 -0.55 -4.85
C HIS A 307 11.50 -2.01 -4.62
N LEU A 308 10.94 -2.87 -5.44
CA LEU A 308 11.10 -4.31 -5.31
C LEU A 308 12.46 -4.75 -5.83
N HIS A 309 13.29 -5.26 -4.95
CA HIS A 309 14.56 -5.90 -5.27
C HIS A 309 14.97 -6.85 -4.14
N SER A 310 15.85 -7.80 -4.46
CA SER A 310 16.57 -8.58 -3.46
C SER A 310 17.40 -7.65 -2.58
N TYR A 311 17.51 -7.95 -1.29
CA TYR A 311 18.28 -7.15 -0.35
C TYR A 311 17.80 -5.70 -0.19
N SER A 312 16.62 -5.32 -0.70
CA SER A 312 16.12 -3.94 -0.63
C SER A 312 16.02 -3.38 0.80
N ALA A 313 15.91 -4.25 1.80
CA ALA A 313 15.96 -3.95 3.23
C ALA A 313 17.18 -4.60 3.93
N ASN A 314 18.29 -4.84 3.24
CA ASN A 314 19.46 -5.47 3.85
C ASN A 314 20.00 -4.66 5.05
N THR A 315 19.85 -3.35 5.02
CA THR A 315 20.00 -2.44 6.15
C THR A 315 18.96 -1.33 6.11
N LEU A 316 18.53 -0.86 7.29
CA LEU A 316 17.69 0.31 7.44
C LEU A 316 18.47 1.52 8.01
N ARG A 317 19.79 1.41 8.13
CA ARG A 317 20.66 2.45 8.69
C ARG A 317 21.29 3.34 7.64
N SER A 318 21.29 2.92 6.37
CA SER A 318 21.87 3.68 5.27
C SER A 318 20.84 4.63 4.64
N THR A 319 21.32 5.80 4.21
CA THR A 319 20.55 6.76 3.40
C THR A 319 20.85 6.64 1.90
N THR A 320 21.75 5.72 1.51
CA THR A 320 22.25 5.61 0.13
C THR A 320 22.36 4.18 -0.39
N LEU A 321 22.33 3.16 0.49
CA LEU A 321 22.44 1.76 0.10
C LEU A 321 21.08 1.09 0.10
N ASN A 322 20.86 0.23 -0.88
CA ASN A 322 19.60 -0.46 -1.10
C ASN A 322 18.41 0.51 -1.30
N TRP A 323 17.21 0.18 -0.83
CA TRP A 323 16.04 1.00 -1.08
C TRP A 323 15.31 1.46 0.19
N CYS A 324 14.98 0.55 1.10
CA CYS A 324 14.08 0.88 2.22
C CYS A 324 14.59 2.00 3.11
N GLY A 325 15.87 1.95 3.53
CA GLY A 325 16.47 3.02 4.33
C GLY A 325 16.45 4.38 3.63
N PRO A 326 16.95 4.48 2.38
CA PRO A 326 16.89 5.71 1.59
C PRO A 326 15.47 6.24 1.34
N LEU A 327 14.49 5.39 0.99
CA LEU A 327 13.11 5.85 0.78
C LEU A 327 12.53 6.50 2.04
N VAL A 328 12.76 5.89 3.21
CA VAL A 328 12.35 6.47 4.49
C VAL A 328 13.15 7.74 4.82
N ALA A 329 14.43 7.79 4.46
CA ALA A 329 15.23 9.01 4.64
C ALA A 329 14.71 10.18 3.81
N HIS A 330 14.10 9.90 2.67
CA HIS A 330 13.42 10.89 1.83
C HIS A 330 11.95 11.16 2.21
N GLY A 331 11.48 10.63 3.34
CA GLY A 331 10.16 10.95 3.91
C GLY A 331 9.05 9.97 3.58
N ALA A 332 9.34 8.81 2.98
CA ALA A 332 8.33 7.75 2.88
C ALA A 332 7.94 7.25 4.29
N ALA A 333 6.66 7.18 4.57
CA ALA A 333 6.14 6.70 5.84
C ALA A 333 5.90 5.18 5.87
N ALA A 334 5.85 4.55 4.69
CA ALA A 334 5.68 3.11 4.54
C ALA A 334 6.48 2.57 3.36
N THR A 335 7.14 1.42 3.57
CA THR A 335 7.80 0.66 2.51
C THR A 335 7.76 -0.85 2.81
N LEU A 336 7.97 -1.66 1.78
CA LEU A 336 8.19 -3.11 1.88
C LEU A 336 9.60 -3.44 1.39
N GLY A 337 10.23 -4.45 1.96
CA GLY A 337 11.53 -4.87 1.49
C GLY A 337 11.90 -6.29 1.88
N ASN A 338 13.07 -6.72 1.42
CA ASN A 338 13.62 -8.05 1.66
C ASN A 338 15.02 -7.93 2.25
N VAL A 339 15.29 -8.63 3.35
CA VAL A 339 16.59 -8.56 4.04
C VAL A 339 17.69 -9.35 3.32
N TYR A 340 17.31 -10.34 2.50
CA TYR A 340 18.18 -11.19 1.68
C TYR A 340 17.54 -11.43 0.31
N GLU A 341 17.96 -12.51 -0.42
CA GLU A 341 17.36 -12.95 -1.68
C GLU A 341 16.04 -13.68 -1.44
N PRO A 342 14.87 -13.09 -1.82
CA PRO A 342 13.56 -13.69 -1.55
C PRO A 342 13.07 -14.61 -2.65
N TYR A 343 13.60 -14.52 -3.88
CA TYR A 343 12.97 -14.94 -5.14
C TYR A 343 11.65 -14.18 -5.43
N LEU A 344 11.40 -13.81 -6.68
CA LEU A 344 10.26 -12.95 -7.05
C LEU A 344 8.90 -13.55 -6.60
N SER A 345 8.72 -14.84 -6.74
CA SER A 345 7.48 -15.54 -6.38
C SER A 345 7.16 -15.58 -4.88
N LEU A 346 8.14 -15.29 -4.02
CA LEU A 346 8.02 -15.32 -2.55
C LEU A 346 8.15 -13.93 -1.91
N THR A 347 8.26 -12.88 -2.72
CA THR A 347 8.18 -11.49 -2.24
C THR A 347 6.73 -11.02 -2.18
N ALA A 348 6.52 -9.79 -1.70
CA ALA A 348 5.18 -9.21 -1.61
C ALA A 348 4.61 -8.89 -3.01
N ASN A 349 3.37 -9.27 -3.28
CA ASN A 349 2.62 -8.88 -4.47
C ASN A 349 2.17 -7.41 -4.30
N LEU A 350 2.80 -6.49 -5.03
CA LEU A 350 2.65 -5.05 -4.80
C LEU A 350 1.26 -4.52 -5.14
N ASP A 351 0.61 -5.09 -6.15
CA ASP A 351 -0.77 -4.76 -6.52
C ASP A 351 -1.77 -5.20 -5.43
N VAL A 352 -1.59 -6.38 -4.83
CA VAL A 352 -2.37 -6.84 -3.67
C VAL A 352 -2.15 -5.91 -2.48
N PHE A 353 -0.89 -5.55 -2.17
CA PHE A 353 -0.56 -4.63 -1.08
C PHE A 353 -1.32 -3.31 -1.19
N GLN A 354 -1.23 -2.66 -2.34
CA GLN A 354 -1.86 -1.36 -2.56
C GLN A 354 -3.40 -1.45 -2.57
N ASP A 355 -3.98 -2.52 -3.14
CA ASP A 355 -5.43 -2.72 -3.13
C ASP A 355 -5.97 -2.85 -1.70
N ARG A 356 -5.28 -3.60 -0.85
CA ARG A 356 -5.67 -3.78 0.56
C ARG A 356 -5.61 -2.47 1.34
N LEU A 357 -4.55 -1.68 1.15
CA LEU A 357 -4.46 -0.34 1.75
C LEU A 357 -5.60 0.58 1.30
N MET A 358 -5.89 0.61 -0.01
CA MET A 358 -6.97 1.43 -0.57
C MET A 358 -8.36 0.94 -0.16
N SER A 359 -8.47 -0.29 0.28
CA SER A 359 -9.69 -0.88 0.83
C SER A 359 -9.86 -0.61 2.33
N GLY A 360 -8.94 0.14 2.97
CA GLY A 360 -9.04 0.61 4.35
C GLY A 360 -8.40 -0.32 5.38
N LEU A 361 -7.69 -1.37 4.94
CA LEU A 361 -6.90 -2.22 5.81
C LEU A 361 -5.64 -1.49 6.29
N THR A 362 -5.08 -1.91 7.42
CA THR A 362 -3.86 -1.33 7.98
C THR A 362 -2.63 -1.70 7.14
N LEU A 363 -1.52 -0.96 7.35
CA LEU A 363 -0.24 -1.24 6.70
C LEU A 363 0.21 -2.69 6.95
N ALA A 364 0.16 -3.15 8.20
CA ALA A 364 0.58 -4.51 8.53
C ALA A 364 -0.33 -5.56 7.90
N GLU A 365 -1.65 -5.39 7.94
CA GLU A 365 -2.60 -6.30 7.28
C GLU A 365 -2.31 -6.37 5.78
N SER A 366 -2.21 -5.24 5.11
CA SER A 366 -1.94 -5.15 3.67
C SER A 366 -0.61 -5.79 3.29
N GLY A 367 0.44 -5.56 4.10
CA GLY A 367 1.75 -6.18 3.92
C GLY A 367 1.67 -7.71 4.00
N TYR A 368 1.08 -8.25 5.07
CA TYR A 368 1.00 -9.70 5.23
C TYR A 368 0.00 -10.37 4.27
N MET A 369 -1.07 -9.70 3.88
CA MET A 369 -1.97 -10.21 2.83
C MET A 369 -1.30 -10.28 1.45
N SER A 370 -0.23 -9.54 1.22
CA SER A 370 0.54 -9.55 -0.02
C SER A 370 1.70 -10.55 -0.06
N MET A 371 2.12 -11.11 1.09
CA MET A 371 3.25 -12.02 1.22
C MET A 371 2.80 -13.48 1.27
N ARG A 372 3.30 -14.32 0.35
CA ARG A 372 2.98 -15.77 0.30
C ARG A 372 3.66 -16.57 1.41
N ALA A 373 4.82 -16.12 1.87
CA ALA A 373 5.68 -16.86 2.79
C ALA A 373 6.00 -16.08 4.05
N LEU A 374 6.02 -16.78 5.18
CA LEU A 374 6.58 -16.39 6.46
C LEU A 374 7.86 -17.20 6.72
N SER A 375 8.58 -16.86 7.81
CA SER A 375 9.93 -17.41 8.06
C SER A 375 10.84 -17.20 6.86
N TRP A 376 10.72 -16.04 6.23
CA TRP A 376 11.38 -15.69 4.98
C TRP A 376 11.95 -14.25 5.05
N MET A 377 12.19 -13.61 3.90
CA MET A 377 13.01 -12.39 3.80
C MET A 377 12.23 -11.09 3.99
N GLY A 378 10.89 -11.14 3.89
CA GLY A 378 10.05 -9.94 3.85
C GLY A 378 10.00 -9.15 5.15
N VAL A 379 9.96 -7.83 5.04
CA VAL A 379 9.70 -6.88 6.13
C VAL A 379 8.70 -5.81 5.70
N VAL A 380 7.87 -5.38 6.64
CA VAL A 380 7.00 -4.22 6.52
C VAL A 380 7.62 -3.09 7.35
N VAL A 381 7.89 -1.94 6.74
CA VAL A 381 8.45 -0.78 7.43
C VAL A 381 7.42 0.34 7.46
N GLY A 382 7.11 0.85 8.62
CA GLY A 382 6.09 1.85 8.87
C GLY A 382 5.27 1.54 10.12
N ASP A 383 4.30 2.37 10.41
CA ASP A 383 3.37 2.16 11.51
C ASP A 383 2.40 1.01 11.17
N PRO A 384 2.35 -0.11 11.96
CA PRO A 384 1.48 -1.25 11.66
C PRO A 384 0.00 -0.88 11.50
N LEU A 385 -0.44 0.17 12.18
CA LEU A 385 -1.84 0.60 12.22
C LEU A 385 -2.19 1.65 11.15
N TYR A 386 -1.23 2.07 10.34
CA TYR A 386 -1.41 3.13 9.35
C TYR A 386 -2.46 2.77 8.29
N ARG A 387 -3.44 3.66 8.09
CA ARG A 387 -4.52 3.55 7.10
C ARG A 387 -4.63 4.83 6.26
N PRO A 388 -3.79 4.98 5.23
CA PRO A 388 -3.62 6.24 4.49
C PRO A 388 -4.87 6.76 3.79
N TYR A 389 -5.82 5.89 3.49
CA TYR A 389 -7.00 6.21 2.69
C TYR A 389 -8.31 6.26 3.50
N MET A 390 -8.25 6.23 4.83
CA MET A 390 -9.44 6.27 5.69
C MET A 390 -10.32 7.49 5.41
N ALA A 391 -9.72 8.67 5.37
CA ALA A 391 -10.42 9.92 5.13
C ALA A 391 -11.05 10.04 3.72
N TRP A 392 -10.75 9.12 2.81
CA TRP A 392 -11.37 9.09 1.48
C TRP A 392 -12.81 8.57 1.49
N ASN A 393 -13.16 7.76 2.47
CA ASN A 393 -14.45 7.08 2.59
C ASN A 393 -15.42 7.83 3.52
N GLU A 394 -14.97 8.91 4.17
CA GLU A 394 -15.82 9.69 5.03
C GLU A 394 -16.67 10.65 4.18
N PHE A 395 -17.99 10.61 4.39
CA PHE A 395 -18.94 11.57 3.81
C PHE A 395 -18.75 12.92 4.54
N TYR A 396 -17.92 13.80 3.99
CA TYR A 396 -17.79 15.16 4.47
C TYR A 396 -18.69 16.10 3.70
N ASP A 397 -19.26 17.08 4.39
CA ASP A 397 -19.83 18.25 3.73
C ASP A 397 -18.67 19.00 3.02
N PRO A 398 -18.73 19.20 1.68
CA PRO A 398 -17.68 19.92 0.95
C PRO A 398 -17.41 21.32 1.49
N ARG A 399 -18.35 21.91 2.26
CA ARG A 399 -18.25 23.24 2.86
C ARG A 399 -17.31 23.29 4.07
N ASP A 400 -17.02 22.15 4.70
CA ASP A 400 -16.24 22.06 5.93
C ASP A 400 -14.74 21.87 5.69
N ARG A 401 -14.31 21.70 4.45
CA ARG A 401 -12.89 21.50 4.10
C ARG A 401 -12.44 22.44 2.98
N PRO A 402 -11.19 22.93 3.02
CA PRO A 402 -10.64 23.73 1.95
C PRO A 402 -10.64 22.95 0.61
N PRO A 403 -10.74 23.66 -0.52
CA PRO A 403 -10.65 23.05 -1.85
C PRO A 403 -9.38 22.21 -1.99
N ASN A 404 -9.54 20.95 -2.42
CA ASN A 404 -8.43 20.04 -2.65
C ASN A 404 -8.54 19.50 -4.09
N PRO A 405 -7.61 19.84 -5.00
CA PRO A 405 -7.68 19.46 -6.40
C PRO A 405 -7.57 17.93 -6.57
N TRP A 406 -6.83 17.22 -5.71
CA TRP A 406 -6.73 15.76 -5.75
C TRP A 406 -8.08 15.08 -5.43
N ARG A 407 -8.80 15.60 -4.45
CA ARG A 407 -10.16 15.13 -4.12
C ARG A 407 -11.13 15.41 -5.26
N GLN A 408 -11.03 16.57 -5.89
CA GLN A 408 -11.84 16.92 -7.05
C GLN A 408 -11.56 15.98 -8.22
N PHE A 409 -10.28 15.71 -8.53
CA PHE A 409 -9.87 14.75 -9.55
C PHE A 409 -10.46 13.37 -9.29
N ARG A 410 -10.31 12.86 -8.06
CA ARG A 410 -10.88 11.58 -7.65
C ARG A 410 -12.40 11.56 -7.84
N SER A 411 -13.11 12.58 -7.40
CA SER A 411 -14.56 12.68 -7.55
C SER A 411 -14.99 12.64 -9.02
N ILE A 412 -14.31 13.39 -9.89
CA ILE A 412 -14.56 13.39 -11.33
C ILE A 412 -14.34 11.99 -11.93
N THR A 413 -13.23 11.34 -11.60
CA THR A 413 -12.90 10.01 -12.11
C THR A 413 -13.94 8.97 -11.68
N LEU A 414 -14.30 8.96 -10.40
CA LEU A 414 -15.30 8.00 -9.87
C LEU A 414 -16.68 8.22 -10.48
N SER A 415 -17.10 9.48 -10.67
CA SER A 415 -18.37 9.83 -11.33
C SER A 415 -18.38 9.45 -12.82
N SER A 416 -17.21 9.27 -13.42
CA SER A 416 -17.03 8.84 -14.81
C SER A 416 -16.81 7.32 -14.92
N LYS A 417 -17.50 6.53 -14.12
CA LYS A 417 -17.42 5.06 -14.06
C LYS A 417 -16.01 4.53 -13.73
N SER A 418 -15.30 5.23 -12.86
CA SER A 418 -13.90 4.94 -12.51
C SER A 418 -12.96 4.82 -13.73
N ASN A 419 -13.26 5.58 -14.78
CA ASN A 419 -12.46 5.60 -16.01
C ASN A 419 -12.09 7.04 -16.38
N ILE A 420 -10.82 7.38 -16.26
CA ILE A 420 -10.31 8.72 -16.57
C ILE A 420 -10.53 9.09 -18.04
N LEU A 421 -10.47 8.13 -18.97
CA LEU A 421 -10.72 8.37 -20.40
C LEU A 421 -12.18 8.71 -20.72
N SER A 422 -13.09 8.42 -19.80
CA SER A 422 -14.49 8.85 -19.89
C SER A 422 -14.73 10.23 -19.24
N ALA A 423 -13.72 10.79 -18.57
CA ALA A 423 -13.79 12.05 -17.82
C ALA A 423 -13.22 13.26 -18.58
N ILE A 424 -13.00 13.16 -19.89
CA ILE A 424 -12.30 14.18 -20.70
C ILE A 424 -12.89 15.59 -20.45
N LEU A 425 -14.17 15.79 -20.73
CA LEU A 425 -14.82 17.09 -20.58
C LEU A 425 -14.82 17.60 -19.13
N PRO A 426 -15.23 16.83 -18.11
CA PRO A 426 -15.14 17.26 -16.72
C PRO A 426 -13.74 17.64 -16.24
N LEU A 427 -12.68 16.94 -16.71
CA LEU A 427 -11.29 17.25 -16.38
C LEU A 427 -10.83 18.55 -17.04
N HIS A 428 -11.23 18.82 -18.28
CA HIS A 428 -10.96 20.11 -18.95
C HIS A 428 -11.65 21.28 -18.22
N GLU A 429 -12.92 21.11 -17.83
CA GLU A 429 -13.64 22.13 -17.07
C GLU A 429 -13.02 22.39 -15.68
N ALA A 430 -12.59 21.33 -14.98
CA ALA A 430 -11.90 21.45 -13.71
C ALA A 430 -10.54 22.19 -13.86
N ALA A 431 -9.75 21.83 -14.87
CA ALA A 431 -8.49 22.50 -15.18
C ALA A 431 -8.69 23.97 -15.47
N LYS A 432 -9.69 24.32 -16.29
CA LYS A 432 -10.04 25.70 -16.62
C LYS A 432 -10.51 26.50 -15.39
N ALA A 433 -11.35 25.90 -14.56
CA ALA A 433 -11.90 26.55 -13.39
C ALA A 433 -10.86 26.79 -12.28
N THR A 434 -9.88 25.89 -12.15
CA THR A 434 -8.87 25.95 -11.07
C THR A 434 -7.51 26.48 -11.51
N GLY A 435 -7.23 26.52 -12.82
CA GLY A 435 -5.90 26.82 -13.36
C GLY A 435 -4.87 25.72 -13.07
N ASN A 436 -5.29 24.52 -12.66
CA ASN A 436 -4.38 23.46 -12.24
C ASN A 436 -4.07 22.47 -13.39
N SER A 437 -2.81 22.37 -13.77
CA SER A 437 -2.32 21.52 -14.86
C SER A 437 -2.52 20.02 -14.61
N MET A 438 -2.56 19.59 -13.34
CA MET A 438 -2.63 18.18 -12.92
C MET A 438 -3.80 17.43 -13.58
N PHE A 439 -4.97 18.07 -13.74
CA PHE A 439 -6.14 17.43 -14.34
C PHE A 439 -5.88 16.97 -15.79
N LEU A 440 -5.19 17.81 -16.57
CA LEU A 440 -4.91 17.53 -17.97
C LEU A 440 -3.63 16.69 -18.16
N GLU A 441 -2.66 16.85 -17.28
CA GLU A 441 -1.47 16.00 -17.25
C GLU A 441 -1.86 14.53 -16.99
N ALA A 442 -2.68 14.28 -15.95
CA ALA A 442 -3.16 12.94 -15.63
C ALA A 442 -4.01 12.33 -16.77
N LEU A 443 -4.83 13.15 -17.43
CA LEU A 443 -5.59 12.71 -18.61
C LEU A 443 -4.64 12.34 -19.75
N GLY A 444 -3.64 13.18 -20.03
CA GLY A 444 -2.63 12.94 -21.06
C GLY A 444 -1.84 11.66 -20.82
N ALA A 445 -1.41 11.40 -19.59
CA ALA A 445 -0.72 10.18 -19.22
C ALA A 445 -1.59 8.93 -19.47
N ALA A 446 -2.86 8.97 -19.11
CA ALA A 446 -3.78 7.86 -19.36
C ALA A 446 -4.06 7.65 -20.86
N GLN A 447 -4.17 8.73 -21.64
CA GLN A 447 -4.32 8.66 -23.10
C GLN A 447 -3.07 8.08 -23.78
N TYR A 448 -1.89 8.47 -23.30
CA TYR A 448 -0.62 7.96 -23.81
C TYR A 448 -0.49 6.45 -23.61
N ASP A 449 -0.79 5.96 -22.41
CA ASP A 449 -0.73 4.54 -22.09
C ASP A 449 -1.79 3.72 -22.83
N ALA A 450 -2.93 4.35 -23.16
CA ALA A 450 -3.96 3.77 -24.02
C ALA A 450 -3.62 3.85 -25.54
N SER A 451 -2.38 4.23 -25.90
CA SER A 451 -1.91 4.39 -27.28
C SER A 451 -2.65 5.48 -28.08
N HIS A 452 -3.23 6.47 -27.41
CA HIS A 452 -3.86 7.63 -28.04
C HIS A 452 -2.88 8.82 -28.08
N ALA A 453 -1.75 8.67 -28.77
CA ALA A 453 -0.62 9.62 -28.74
C ALA A 453 -1.03 11.06 -29.14
N SER A 454 -1.86 11.23 -30.17
CA SER A 454 -2.35 12.54 -30.61
C SER A 454 -3.21 13.24 -29.53
N ALA A 455 -4.12 12.50 -28.88
CA ALA A 455 -4.94 13.03 -27.77
C ALA A 455 -4.10 13.38 -26.55
N ALA A 456 -3.15 12.51 -26.18
CA ALA A 456 -2.20 12.74 -25.11
C ALA A 456 -1.39 14.02 -25.32
N LEU A 457 -0.86 14.22 -26.53
CA LEU A 457 -0.12 15.42 -26.90
C LEU A 457 -0.97 16.69 -26.75
N GLY A 458 -2.25 16.64 -27.12
CA GLY A 458 -3.20 17.74 -26.93
C GLY A 458 -3.42 18.07 -25.46
N SER A 459 -3.59 17.04 -24.62
CA SER A 459 -3.77 17.17 -23.18
C SER A 459 -2.51 17.72 -22.49
N PHE A 460 -1.31 17.19 -22.80
CA PHE A 460 -0.04 17.66 -22.23
C PHE A 460 0.27 19.12 -22.64
N ARG A 461 0.05 19.49 -23.91
CA ARG A 461 0.20 20.90 -24.33
C ARG A 461 -0.76 21.84 -23.61
N SER A 462 -1.97 21.37 -23.34
CA SER A 462 -2.95 22.16 -22.56
C SER A 462 -2.55 22.27 -21.11
N ALA A 463 -2.03 21.18 -20.50
CA ALA A 463 -1.46 21.19 -19.15
C ALA A 463 -0.25 22.14 -19.06
N LEU A 464 0.65 22.13 -20.04
CA LEU A 464 1.84 22.98 -20.06
C LEU A 464 1.49 24.49 -20.01
N ARG A 465 0.38 24.88 -20.65
CA ARG A 465 -0.11 26.28 -20.57
C ARG A 465 -0.56 26.68 -19.19
N LEU A 466 -0.94 25.73 -18.33
CA LEU A 466 -1.39 25.95 -16.96
C LEU A 466 -0.29 25.71 -15.92
N ALA A 467 0.85 25.12 -16.32
CA ALA A 467 1.94 24.78 -15.41
C ALA A 467 2.58 26.05 -14.81
N THR A 468 2.65 26.10 -13.48
CA THR A 468 3.15 27.25 -12.73
C THR A 468 4.56 27.06 -12.15
N SER A 469 5.04 25.81 -12.05
CA SER A 469 6.38 25.49 -11.53
C SER A 469 7.29 24.89 -12.59
N ASP A 470 8.60 25.18 -12.50
CA ASP A 470 9.58 24.65 -13.45
C ASP A 470 9.66 23.13 -13.50
N PRO A 471 9.63 22.38 -12.36
CA PRO A 471 9.64 20.92 -12.42
C PRO A 471 8.44 20.33 -13.15
N VAL A 472 7.24 20.92 -12.99
CA VAL A 472 6.04 20.48 -13.73
C VAL A 472 6.17 20.80 -15.21
N ARG A 473 6.71 21.97 -15.59
CA ARG A 473 6.98 22.33 -17.00
C ARG A 473 7.95 21.35 -17.63
N GLN A 474 9.08 21.06 -16.97
CA GLN A 474 10.08 20.13 -17.47
C GLN A 474 9.50 18.72 -17.66
N ARG A 475 8.68 18.24 -16.74
CA ARG A 475 8.02 16.94 -16.88
C ARG A 475 7.08 16.91 -18.07
N LEU A 476 6.23 17.91 -18.21
CA LEU A 476 5.31 18.03 -19.35
C LEU A 476 6.05 18.14 -20.69
N GLU A 477 7.19 18.80 -20.76
CA GLU A 477 8.03 18.86 -21.95
C GLU A 477 8.60 17.48 -22.32
N LEU A 478 9.00 16.67 -21.33
CA LEU A 478 9.42 15.28 -21.55
C LEU A 478 8.26 14.42 -22.06
N GLU A 479 7.08 14.53 -21.46
CA GLU A 479 5.87 13.80 -21.86
C GLU A 479 5.41 14.20 -23.27
N ILE A 480 5.47 15.50 -23.62
CA ILE A 480 5.19 15.99 -24.97
C ILE A 480 6.18 15.41 -25.98
N ALA A 481 7.48 15.40 -25.65
CA ALA A 481 8.50 14.84 -26.52
C ALA A 481 8.28 13.35 -26.74
N GLU A 482 7.92 12.61 -25.69
CA GLU A 482 7.64 11.17 -25.78
C GLU A 482 6.36 10.87 -26.58
N ALA A 483 5.27 11.58 -26.32
CA ALA A 483 4.02 11.43 -27.07
C ALA A 483 4.22 11.79 -28.56
N SER A 484 5.05 12.80 -28.84
CA SER A 484 5.36 13.19 -30.23
C SER A 484 6.12 12.09 -31.00
N ARG A 485 6.98 11.32 -30.32
CA ARG A 485 7.70 10.20 -30.97
C ARG A 485 6.81 9.03 -31.36
N ARG A 486 5.66 8.88 -30.68
CA ARG A 486 4.68 7.82 -30.97
C ARG A 486 3.63 8.19 -32.00
N LEU A 487 3.64 9.42 -32.52
CA LEU A 487 2.73 9.81 -33.61
C LEU A 487 3.03 9.03 -34.89
N THR A 488 1.99 8.56 -35.53
CA THR A 488 2.09 8.07 -36.93
C THR A 488 2.36 9.23 -37.89
N PRO A 489 2.96 9.00 -39.04
CA PRO A 489 3.16 10.07 -40.04
C PRO A 489 1.87 10.82 -40.38
N ALA A 490 0.74 10.12 -40.51
CA ALA A 490 -0.55 10.74 -40.81
C ALA A 490 -1.06 11.65 -39.67
N GLU A 491 -0.85 11.25 -38.42
CA GLU A 491 -1.20 12.08 -37.23
C GLU A 491 -0.29 13.29 -37.12
N ALA A 492 1.00 13.14 -37.43
CA ALA A 492 1.95 14.24 -37.46
C ALA A 492 1.59 15.28 -38.53
N ASP A 493 1.21 14.83 -39.72
CA ASP A 493 0.79 15.71 -40.81
C ASP A 493 -0.47 16.51 -40.47
N VAL A 494 -1.46 15.89 -39.80
CA VAL A 494 -2.68 16.58 -39.33
C VAL A 494 -2.36 17.64 -38.29
N LEU A 495 -1.44 17.35 -37.37
CA LEU A 495 -1.05 18.29 -36.30
C LEU A 495 -0.16 19.44 -36.78
N LEU A 496 0.56 19.25 -37.90
CA LEU A 496 1.40 20.26 -38.50
C LEU A 496 0.65 21.06 -39.58
N ALA A 497 -0.53 20.59 -40.01
CA ALA A 497 -1.36 21.33 -40.95
C ALA A 497 -1.76 22.70 -40.37
N PRO A 498 -1.64 23.81 -41.12
CA PRO A 498 -2.08 25.11 -40.64
C PRO A 498 -3.57 25.03 -40.31
N THR A 499 -3.94 25.50 -39.08
CA THR A 499 -5.33 25.55 -38.65
C THR A 499 -6.17 26.22 -39.76
N PRO A 500 -7.22 25.57 -40.29
CA PRO A 500 -8.09 26.21 -41.24
C PRO A 500 -8.62 27.52 -40.63
N GLN A 501 -8.40 28.62 -41.33
CA GLN A 501 -9.02 29.88 -40.92
C GLN A 501 -10.54 29.68 -40.93
N PRO A 502 -11.28 30.11 -39.91
CA PRO A 502 -12.73 30.00 -39.92
C PRO A 502 -13.24 30.74 -41.15
N THR A 503 -13.87 30.01 -42.04
CA THR A 503 -14.61 30.59 -43.17
C THR A 503 -15.65 31.52 -42.57
N PRO A 504 -15.81 32.77 -43.09
CA PRO A 504 -16.86 33.64 -42.60
C PRO A 504 -18.21 32.92 -42.75
N LEU A 505 -18.96 32.84 -41.64
CA LEU A 505 -20.33 32.32 -41.66
C LEU A 505 -21.15 33.23 -42.57
N GLU A 506 -21.51 32.73 -43.77
CA GLU A 506 -22.61 33.29 -44.54
C GLU A 506 -23.86 33.14 -43.69
N VAL A 507 -24.42 34.28 -43.34
CA VAL A 507 -25.71 34.40 -42.64
C VAL A 507 -26.78 33.90 -43.61
N MET A 508 -27.16 32.65 -43.50
CA MET A 508 -28.40 32.16 -44.08
C MET A 508 -29.55 32.49 -43.10
N SER A 509 -30.28 33.54 -43.46
CA SER A 509 -31.60 33.89 -42.93
C SER A 509 -32.63 32.87 -43.43
N ASP A 510 -33.58 32.55 -42.55
CA ASP A 510 -34.87 31.92 -42.76
C ASP A 510 -34.91 30.39 -43.02
N ALA A 511 -35.24 29.62 -42.01
CA ALA A 511 -36.16 28.48 -42.14
C ALA A 511 -36.85 28.16 -40.80
N ARG A 512 -38.16 28.15 -40.91
CA ARG A 512 -39.26 27.91 -39.97
C ARG A 512 -39.07 26.72 -39.03
N ILE A 513 -39.49 26.91 -37.79
CA ILE A 513 -39.71 25.89 -36.76
C ILE A 513 -40.94 25.03 -37.10
N PRO A 514 -40.87 23.70 -37.08
CA PRO A 514 -42.03 22.85 -37.00
C PRO A 514 -42.29 22.43 -35.53
N SER A 515 -43.55 22.48 -35.16
CA SER A 515 -44.18 22.20 -33.88
C SER A 515 -44.06 20.73 -33.44
N ALA A 516 -44.12 20.54 -32.12
CA ALA A 516 -44.12 19.32 -31.35
C ALA A 516 -45.08 18.23 -31.83
N GLY A 517 -44.60 16.98 -31.86
CA GLY A 517 -45.37 15.77 -31.92
C GLY A 517 -45.10 14.89 -30.71
N SER A 518 -46.18 14.59 -29.98
CA SER A 518 -46.24 13.69 -28.84
C SER A 518 -46.01 12.24 -29.27
N GLY A 519 -45.10 11.54 -28.63
CA GLY A 519 -44.82 10.11 -28.83
C GLY A 519 -44.56 9.40 -27.50
N THR A 520 -45.39 8.43 -27.26
CA THR A 520 -45.59 7.59 -26.08
C THR A 520 -44.36 6.78 -25.65
N ALA A 521 -44.25 6.58 -24.34
CA ALA A 521 -43.32 5.68 -23.65
C ALA A 521 -43.52 4.21 -24.08
N ALA A 522 -42.40 3.52 -24.28
CA ALA A 522 -42.35 2.06 -24.28
C ALA A 522 -41.00 1.54 -23.78
N ASP A 523 -41.05 0.74 -22.74
CA ASP A 523 -40.23 -0.38 -22.32
C ASP A 523 -38.69 -0.23 -22.24
N SER A 524 -38.23 -0.12 -20.98
CA SER A 524 -36.86 -0.44 -20.57
C SER A 524 -36.67 -1.95 -20.34
N PRO A 525 -35.63 -2.60 -20.86
CA PRO A 525 -35.29 -3.97 -20.48
C PRO A 525 -34.54 -4.00 -19.16
N LEU A 526 -34.95 -4.92 -18.29
CA LEU A 526 -34.35 -5.27 -17.01
C LEU A 526 -32.87 -5.66 -17.14
N LEU A 527 -32.03 -5.02 -16.33
CA LEU A 527 -30.61 -5.35 -16.10
C LEU A 527 -30.52 -6.76 -15.49
N LYS A 528 -29.75 -7.64 -16.12
CA LYS A 528 -29.29 -8.91 -15.54
C LYS A 528 -28.24 -8.62 -14.46
N PRO A 529 -28.25 -9.38 -13.35
CA PRO A 529 -27.20 -9.22 -12.32
C PRO A 529 -25.83 -9.70 -12.83
N ALA A 530 -24.79 -9.00 -12.37
CA ALA A 530 -23.39 -9.30 -12.67
C ALA A 530 -23.00 -10.68 -12.11
N PRO A 531 -22.07 -11.40 -12.76
CA PRO A 531 -21.58 -12.68 -12.27
C PRO A 531 -20.76 -12.52 -10.99
N SER A 532 -20.94 -13.44 -10.06
CA SER A 532 -20.19 -13.55 -8.81
C SER A 532 -18.70 -13.76 -9.08
N PRO A 533 -17.79 -13.23 -8.22
CA PRO A 533 -16.35 -13.45 -8.37
C PRO A 533 -16.00 -14.92 -8.18
N PRO A 534 -14.96 -15.44 -8.84
CA PRO A 534 -14.56 -16.83 -8.73
C PRO A 534 -14.05 -17.14 -7.32
N SER A 535 -14.59 -18.20 -6.76
CA SER A 535 -14.14 -18.83 -5.52
C SER A 535 -12.93 -19.72 -5.80
N VAL A 536 -11.94 -19.64 -4.90
CA VAL A 536 -10.71 -20.46 -4.76
C VAL A 536 -9.51 -19.96 -5.56
N PRO A 537 -8.37 -19.64 -4.89
CA PRO A 537 -7.09 -19.40 -5.56
C PRO A 537 -6.57 -20.70 -6.16
N PRO A 538 -5.93 -20.66 -7.32
CA PRO A 538 -5.33 -21.84 -7.93
C PRO A 538 -4.17 -22.37 -7.07
N GLU A 539 -4.05 -23.68 -7.03
CA GLU A 539 -2.88 -24.39 -6.50
C GLU A 539 -1.60 -23.82 -7.10
N LEU A 540 -0.51 -23.80 -6.31
CA LEU A 540 0.80 -23.30 -6.71
C LEU A 540 1.20 -23.91 -8.07
N PRO A 541 1.39 -23.11 -9.13
CA PRO A 541 1.87 -23.65 -10.39
C PRO A 541 3.30 -24.17 -10.22
N ASN A 542 3.62 -25.30 -10.85
CA ASN A 542 5.00 -25.75 -11.03
C ASN A 542 5.78 -24.66 -11.75
N LEU A 543 6.61 -23.92 -11.00
CA LEU A 543 7.41 -22.82 -11.52
C LEU A 543 8.64 -23.40 -12.27
N PRO A 544 8.82 -23.11 -13.56
CA PRO A 544 10.11 -23.28 -14.19
C PRO A 544 11.09 -22.24 -13.62
N TYR A 545 12.23 -22.69 -13.13
CA TYR A 545 13.32 -21.80 -12.70
C TYR A 545 14.00 -21.21 -13.93
N PRO A 546 14.32 -19.91 -13.93
CA PRO A 546 15.34 -19.40 -14.84
C PRO A 546 16.70 -19.92 -14.35
N ASP A 547 17.47 -20.47 -15.27
CA ASP A 547 18.89 -20.77 -15.07
C ASP A 547 19.62 -19.53 -14.57
N LEU A 548 20.44 -19.71 -13.52
CA LEU A 548 21.32 -18.69 -12.94
C LEU A 548 22.38 -18.25 -13.94
#